data_a79c0b5cdc49b19d7a49fde678ecc4c4
#
_entry.id   a79c0b5cdc49b19d7a49fde678ecc4c4
#
_cell.length_a   1.000
_cell.length_b   1.000
_cell.length_c   1.000
_cell.angle_alpha   90.00
_cell.angle_beta   90.00
_cell.angle_gamma   90.00
#
_symmetry.space_group_name_H-M   'P 1'
#
loop_
_entity.id
_entity.type
_entity.pdbx_description
1 polymer ?
#
loop_
_entity_poly.entity_id
_entity_poly.type
_entity_poly.pdbx_seq_one_letter_code
_entity_poly.pdbx_strand_id
1 'polypeptide(L)'
;MISSLRHMIQHNLAAKIVALIVAVVLWGYVMNDQNPAIEGTYNVQIKLKNVPEGYKISQENGTVKVKVRGARSLFVSTNSEDFKAYVDLKDAENGKKAYKVQVETPQGFEVVDEKPSTVEVTLDRIVERKVRAIVNVNGAPAPGVAVAKVSQASSEVVVEGPESAVNEVDRVIGYIGLTGKNDSDFDIQVPLTAINAEGREVQEVVVKPSKMYVTIQMARGLMKKIVTVQASIADDLGKGYEFVGSKVDPLKIEIAGNEKAISAVDTLMTEKISLAGVTGNTDRTVKLVLPEGIAVTNQEVVVHLLVKEKKKD
;
A
#
# COMPACT_ATOMS: atom_id res chain seq x y z
N MET A 1 14.41 78.57 -41.96
CA MET A 1 13.47 77.64 -41.23
C MET A 1 14.03 77.09 -39.92
N ILE A 2 15.25 76.69 -39.84
CA ILE A 2 15.89 76.07 -38.62
C ILE A 2 16.08 77.11 -37.50
N SER A 3 16.37 78.35 -37.82
CA SER A 3 16.54 79.48 -36.87
C SER A 3 15.24 79.85 -36.14
N SER A 4 14.14 79.87 -36.85
CA SER A 4 12.81 80.19 -36.29
C SER A 4 12.33 79.10 -35.32
N LEU A 5 12.65 77.79 -35.62
CA LEU A 5 12.32 76.72 -34.74
C LEU A 5 13.13 76.76 -33.45
N ARG A 6 14.41 77.13 -33.54
CA ARG A 6 15.33 77.23 -32.37
C ARG A 6 14.90 78.39 -31.44
N HIS A 7 14.45 79.54 -32.01
CA HIS A 7 13.95 80.65 -31.22
C HIS A 7 12.60 80.33 -30.53
N MET A 8 11.73 79.57 -31.21
CA MET A 8 10.47 79.11 -30.65
C MET A 8 10.65 78.09 -29.52
N ILE A 9 11.70 77.28 -29.60
CA ILE A 9 12.02 76.29 -28.53
C ILE A 9 12.63 77.05 -27.32
N GLN A 10 13.51 78.02 -27.52
CA GLN A 10 14.21 78.71 -26.44
C GLN A 10 13.33 79.77 -25.72
N HIS A 11 12.29 80.29 -26.37
CA HIS A 11 11.38 81.26 -25.75
C HIS A 11 10.49 80.54 -24.72
N ASN A 12 10.58 80.92 -23.44
CA ASN A 12 9.84 80.40 -22.30
C ASN A 12 10.18 78.91 -22.00
N LEU A 13 11.44 78.54 -22.09
CA LEU A 13 11.93 77.14 -21.86
C LEU A 13 11.52 76.63 -20.46
N ALA A 14 11.57 77.53 -19.44
CA ALA A 14 11.15 77.15 -18.08
C ALA A 14 9.65 76.78 -18.02
N ALA A 15 8.80 77.60 -18.69
CA ALA A 15 7.36 77.28 -18.74
C ALA A 15 7.05 75.92 -19.48
N LYS A 16 7.82 75.61 -20.52
CA LYS A 16 7.67 74.35 -21.25
C LYS A 16 8.10 73.19 -20.45
N ILE A 17 9.19 73.31 -19.67
CA ILE A 17 9.66 72.25 -18.77
C ILE A 17 8.61 72.03 -17.67
N VAL A 18 8.08 73.10 -17.06
CA VAL A 18 7.04 72.94 -16.05
C VAL A 18 5.79 72.28 -16.65
N ALA A 19 5.36 72.69 -17.85
CA ALA A 19 4.22 72.06 -18.53
C ALA A 19 4.47 70.59 -18.86
N LEU A 20 5.69 70.21 -19.26
CA LEU A 20 6.07 68.80 -19.48
C LEU A 20 6.00 68.02 -18.18
N ILE A 21 6.55 68.61 -17.10
CA ILE A 21 6.51 67.91 -15.78
C ILE A 21 5.05 67.72 -15.34
N VAL A 22 4.23 68.74 -15.42
CA VAL A 22 2.81 68.65 -15.09
C VAL A 22 2.09 67.67 -15.99
N ALA A 23 2.39 67.58 -17.27
CA ALA A 23 1.79 66.63 -18.19
C ALA A 23 2.21 65.17 -17.82
N VAL A 24 3.47 64.97 -17.46
CA VAL A 24 3.96 63.61 -17.01
C VAL A 24 3.32 63.22 -15.69
N VAL A 25 3.19 64.14 -14.73
CA VAL A 25 2.50 63.90 -13.46
C VAL A 25 1.02 63.57 -13.66
N LEU A 26 0.31 64.40 -14.48
CA LEU A 26 -1.08 64.10 -14.80
C LEU A 26 -1.26 62.82 -15.58
N TRP A 27 -0.36 62.50 -16.52
CA TRP A 27 -0.37 61.25 -17.24
C TRP A 27 -0.19 60.08 -16.30
N GLY A 28 0.79 60.15 -15.38
CA GLY A 28 1.02 59.12 -14.36
C GLY A 28 -0.19 58.96 -13.43
N TYR A 29 -0.81 60.06 -13.00
CA TYR A 29 -2.05 60.07 -12.20
C TYR A 29 -3.21 59.37 -12.93
N VAL A 30 -3.49 59.78 -14.16
CA VAL A 30 -4.56 59.18 -14.99
C VAL A 30 -4.28 57.69 -15.29
N MET A 31 -3.05 57.34 -15.61
CA MET A 31 -2.67 55.93 -15.85
C MET A 31 -2.90 55.07 -14.61
N ASN A 32 -2.58 55.58 -13.42
CA ASN A 32 -2.81 54.89 -12.17
C ASN A 32 -4.30 54.75 -11.85
N ASP A 33 -5.12 55.75 -12.19
CA ASP A 33 -6.57 55.73 -11.96
C ASP A 33 -7.32 54.82 -12.96
N GLN A 34 -6.82 54.70 -14.20
CA GLN A 34 -7.42 53.87 -15.25
C GLN A 34 -7.08 52.34 -15.13
N ASN A 35 -5.99 51.98 -14.43
CA ASN A 35 -5.58 50.60 -14.27
C ASN A 35 -5.24 50.30 -12.80
N PRO A 36 -6.22 50.40 -11.88
CA PRO A 36 -5.98 50.15 -10.45
C PRO A 36 -5.58 48.69 -10.20
N ALA A 37 -4.80 48.51 -9.16
CA ALA A 37 -4.51 47.17 -8.67
C ALA A 37 -5.78 46.56 -8.06
N ILE A 38 -6.17 45.40 -8.51
CA ILE A 38 -7.31 44.64 -8.01
C ILE A 38 -6.82 43.30 -7.47
N GLU A 39 -7.67 42.63 -6.70
CA GLU A 39 -7.41 41.30 -6.17
C GLU A 39 -8.30 40.28 -6.90
N GLY A 40 -7.72 39.13 -7.20
CA GLY A 40 -8.41 37.97 -7.77
C GLY A 40 -7.98 36.67 -7.10
N THR A 41 -8.78 35.62 -7.24
CA THR A 41 -8.49 34.30 -6.66
C THR A 41 -8.52 33.26 -7.76
N TYR A 42 -7.48 32.45 -7.82
CA TYR A 42 -7.34 31.34 -8.75
C TYR A 42 -7.22 30.02 -8.01
N ASN A 43 -7.85 28.97 -8.54
CA ASN A 43 -7.64 27.61 -8.07
C ASN A 43 -6.53 26.97 -8.91
N VAL A 44 -5.42 26.65 -8.28
CA VAL A 44 -4.21 26.13 -8.94
C VAL A 44 -3.94 24.72 -8.48
N GLN A 45 -3.64 23.80 -9.40
CA GLN A 45 -3.24 22.45 -9.06
C GLN A 45 -1.82 22.44 -8.50
N ILE A 46 -1.64 21.72 -7.39
CA ILE A 46 -0.35 21.55 -6.74
C ILE A 46 0.40 20.40 -7.43
N LYS A 47 1.59 20.68 -7.93
CA LYS A 47 2.51 19.69 -8.50
C LYS A 47 3.60 19.34 -7.49
N LEU A 48 4.03 18.10 -7.50
CA LEU A 48 5.16 17.66 -6.70
C LEU A 48 6.44 17.83 -7.50
N LYS A 49 7.45 18.50 -6.93
CA LYS A 49 8.80 18.63 -7.48
C LYS A 49 9.78 17.77 -6.69
N ASN A 50 10.86 17.31 -7.35
CA ASN A 50 11.95 16.56 -6.74
C ASN A 50 11.45 15.30 -6.00
N VAL A 51 10.52 14.59 -6.64
CA VAL A 51 9.96 13.34 -6.12
C VAL A 51 11.08 12.31 -5.94
N PRO A 52 11.33 11.79 -4.71
CA PRO A 52 12.36 10.79 -4.51
C PRO A 52 11.94 9.45 -5.14
N GLU A 53 12.89 8.75 -5.75
CA GLU A 53 12.67 7.41 -6.29
C GLU A 53 12.47 6.39 -5.18
N GLY A 54 11.71 5.32 -5.46
CA GLY A 54 11.49 4.24 -4.51
C GLY A 54 10.47 4.56 -3.40
N TYR A 55 9.63 5.57 -3.60
CA TYR A 55 8.53 5.90 -2.70
C TYR A 55 7.19 5.92 -3.43
N LYS A 56 6.15 5.43 -2.76
CA LYS A 56 4.77 5.74 -3.09
C LYS A 56 4.38 7.05 -2.42
N ILE A 57 3.80 7.97 -3.18
CA ILE A 57 3.44 9.29 -2.69
C ILE A 57 1.93 9.47 -2.78
N SER A 58 1.34 9.93 -1.68
CA SER A 58 -0.05 10.39 -1.65
C SER A 58 -0.14 11.78 -1.03
N GLN A 59 -1.02 12.61 -1.56
CA GLN A 59 -1.29 13.96 -1.05
C GLN A 59 -2.78 14.16 -0.80
N GLU A 60 -3.15 14.83 0.29
CA GLU A 60 -4.55 15.03 0.67
C GLU A 60 -5.25 16.08 -0.19
N ASN A 61 -4.58 17.19 -0.51
CA ASN A 61 -5.17 18.31 -1.26
C ASN A 61 -4.41 18.54 -2.56
N GLY A 62 -5.07 18.31 -3.69
CA GLY A 62 -4.48 18.51 -5.01
C GLY A 62 -4.52 19.95 -5.52
N THR A 63 -5.22 20.89 -4.83
CA THR A 63 -5.43 22.27 -5.27
C THR A 63 -5.21 23.28 -4.16
N VAL A 64 -4.73 24.47 -4.53
CA VAL A 64 -4.58 25.64 -3.65
C VAL A 64 -5.34 26.81 -4.23
N LYS A 65 -6.02 27.57 -3.38
CA LYS A 65 -6.62 28.87 -3.72
C LYS A 65 -5.56 29.94 -3.51
N VAL A 66 -5.14 30.56 -4.60
CA VAL A 66 -4.13 31.62 -4.59
C VAL A 66 -4.84 32.95 -4.79
N LYS A 67 -4.74 33.83 -3.82
CA LYS A 67 -5.22 35.20 -3.89
C LYS A 67 -4.08 36.09 -4.35
N VAL A 68 -4.25 36.75 -5.46
CA VAL A 68 -3.22 37.59 -6.08
C VAL A 68 -3.72 39.00 -6.26
N ARG A 69 -2.78 39.94 -6.25
CA ARG A 69 -3.00 41.37 -6.56
C ARG A 69 -2.21 41.71 -7.82
N GLY A 70 -2.82 42.47 -8.73
CA GLY A 70 -2.18 42.94 -9.95
C GLY A 70 -2.99 44.00 -10.63
N ALA A 71 -2.44 44.63 -11.66
CA ALA A 71 -3.16 45.62 -12.46
C ALA A 71 -4.37 44.95 -13.15
N ARG A 72 -5.51 45.65 -13.17
CA ARG A 72 -6.78 45.14 -13.73
C ARG A 72 -6.63 44.58 -15.16
N SER A 73 -5.80 45.20 -15.97
CA SER A 73 -5.55 44.74 -17.35
C SER A 73 -4.96 43.33 -17.43
N LEU A 74 -4.16 42.89 -16.45
CA LEU A 74 -3.55 41.58 -16.41
C LEU A 74 -4.58 40.46 -16.20
N PHE A 75 -5.64 40.74 -15.45
CA PHE A 75 -6.68 39.72 -15.17
C PHE A 75 -7.52 39.38 -16.41
N VAL A 76 -7.52 40.20 -17.44
CA VAL A 76 -8.26 39.96 -18.68
C VAL A 76 -7.63 38.83 -19.52
N SER A 77 -6.30 38.69 -19.46
CA SER A 77 -5.53 37.78 -20.28
C SER A 77 -4.94 36.59 -19.48
N THR A 78 -5.16 36.53 -18.18
CA THR A 78 -4.54 35.54 -17.30
C THR A 78 -5.55 34.49 -16.83
N ASN A 79 -5.20 33.20 -16.97
CA ASN A 79 -5.98 32.07 -16.54
C ASN A 79 -5.33 31.36 -15.35
N SER A 80 -6.05 30.42 -14.73
CA SER A 80 -5.52 29.60 -13.62
C SER A 80 -4.29 28.77 -14.00
N GLU A 81 -4.15 28.42 -15.27
CA GLU A 81 -3.03 27.61 -15.80
C GLU A 81 -1.71 28.40 -15.87
N ASP A 82 -1.77 29.73 -15.87
CA ASP A 82 -0.60 30.59 -15.87
C ASP A 82 0.10 30.65 -14.50
N PHE A 83 -0.63 30.28 -13.44
CA PHE A 83 -0.11 30.15 -12.09
C PHE A 83 0.38 28.72 -11.85
N LYS A 84 1.53 28.59 -11.19
CA LYS A 84 2.09 27.29 -10.85
C LYS A 84 2.22 27.17 -9.34
N ALA A 85 1.62 26.12 -8.79
CA ALA A 85 1.80 25.78 -7.39
C ALA A 85 2.55 24.46 -7.29
N TYR A 86 3.50 24.38 -6.39
CA TYR A 86 4.26 23.15 -6.17
C TYR A 86 4.70 22.96 -4.72
N VAL A 87 4.96 21.72 -4.39
CA VAL A 87 5.59 21.29 -3.16
C VAL A 87 6.94 20.66 -3.52
N ASP A 88 8.01 21.08 -2.89
CA ASP A 88 9.35 20.54 -3.08
C ASP A 88 9.59 19.41 -2.08
N LEU A 89 9.89 18.21 -2.60
CA LEU A 89 10.12 16.99 -1.84
C LEU A 89 11.61 16.61 -1.77
N LYS A 90 12.54 17.53 -2.09
CA LYS A 90 13.99 17.26 -2.10
C LYS A 90 14.50 16.68 -0.78
N ASP A 91 14.01 17.21 0.35
CA ASP A 91 14.42 16.79 1.70
C ASP A 91 13.29 16.00 2.39
N ALA A 92 12.46 15.31 1.59
CA ALA A 92 11.33 14.57 2.12
C ALA A 92 11.78 13.25 2.76
N GLU A 93 11.20 12.94 3.92
CA GLU A 93 11.45 11.73 4.68
C GLU A 93 10.23 10.81 4.66
N ASN A 94 10.44 9.53 4.94
CA ASN A 94 9.37 8.54 5.05
C ASN A 94 8.33 8.96 6.10
N GLY A 95 7.06 8.77 5.77
CA GLY A 95 5.92 9.08 6.63
C GLY A 95 5.10 10.29 6.18
N LYS A 96 4.16 10.71 7.03
CA LYS A 96 3.22 11.82 6.77
C LYS A 96 3.81 13.12 7.32
N LYS A 97 4.03 14.09 6.43
CA LYS A 97 4.55 15.42 6.78
C LYS A 97 3.79 16.52 6.05
N ALA A 98 3.70 17.69 6.70
CA ALA A 98 3.17 18.90 6.10
C ALA A 98 4.30 19.69 5.39
N TYR A 99 4.12 19.96 4.11
CA TYR A 99 5.06 20.72 3.28
C TYR A 99 4.44 22.03 2.87
N LYS A 100 5.27 23.09 2.79
CA LYS A 100 4.83 24.39 2.36
C LYS A 100 4.55 24.41 0.87
N VAL A 101 3.40 24.97 0.48
CA VAL A 101 3.07 25.23 -0.92
C VAL A 101 3.86 26.44 -1.40
N GLN A 102 4.51 26.31 -2.55
CA GLN A 102 5.20 27.42 -3.22
C GLN A 102 4.41 27.79 -4.47
N VAL A 103 4.20 29.08 -4.64
CA VAL A 103 3.44 29.62 -5.78
C VAL A 103 4.34 30.47 -6.64
N GLU A 104 4.38 30.16 -7.93
CA GLU A 104 5.00 30.98 -8.96
C GLU A 104 3.88 31.72 -9.73
N THR A 105 3.98 33.01 -9.78
CA THR A 105 2.99 33.89 -10.47
C THR A 105 3.55 34.43 -11.76
N PRO A 106 2.70 34.72 -12.75
CA PRO A 106 3.07 35.53 -13.92
C PRO A 106 3.58 36.91 -13.52
N GLN A 107 4.35 37.53 -14.41
CA GLN A 107 4.92 38.85 -14.17
C GLN A 107 3.81 39.91 -13.94
N GLY A 108 3.97 40.71 -12.90
CA GLY A 108 3.02 41.75 -12.53
C GLY A 108 1.95 41.34 -11.54
N PHE A 109 1.95 40.09 -11.10
CA PHE A 109 1.11 39.60 -9.99
C PHE A 109 1.93 39.45 -8.71
N GLU A 110 1.32 39.78 -7.59
CA GLU A 110 1.84 39.56 -6.24
C GLU A 110 0.89 38.61 -5.49
N VAL A 111 1.43 37.61 -4.81
CA VAL A 111 0.64 36.70 -3.97
C VAL A 111 0.27 37.44 -2.67
N VAL A 112 -1.01 37.54 -2.41
CA VAL A 112 -1.56 38.15 -1.18
C VAL A 112 -1.85 37.09 -0.12
N ASP A 113 -2.39 35.94 -0.53
CA ASP A 113 -2.77 34.86 0.36
C ASP A 113 -2.82 33.52 -0.41
N GLU A 114 -2.54 32.43 0.28
CA GLU A 114 -2.60 31.08 -0.28
C GLU A 114 -3.27 30.12 0.72
N LYS A 115 -4.28 29.40 0.26
CA LYS A 115 -5.04 28.46 1.11
C LYS A 115 -5.29 27.13 0.40
N PRO A 116 -4.81 26.00 0.95
CA PRO A 116 -3.96 25.90 2.16
C PRO A 116 -2.50 26.34 1.88
N SER A 117 -1.83 26.90 2.90
CA SER A 117 -0.40 27.25 2.83
C SER A 117 0.54 26.05 2.97
N THR A 118 0.01 24.96 3.52
CA THR A 118 0.72 23.68 3.66
C THR A 118 -0.17 22.54 3.18
N VAL A 119 0.45 21.50 2.64
CA VAL A 119 -0.23 20.28 2.20
C VAL A 119 0.43 19.09 2.87
N GLU A 120 -0.37 18.17 3.38
CA GLU A 120 0.09 16.91 3.90
C GLU A 120 0.43 15.97 2.76
N VAL A 121 1.67 15.55 2.72
CA VAL A 121 2.19 14.55 1.78
C VAL A 121 2.68 13.36 2.58
N THR A 122 2.23 12.19 2.20
CA THR A 122 2.69 10.92 2.77
C THR A 122 3.64 10.25 1.76
N LEU A 123 4.85 10.00 2.20
CA LEU A 123 5.82 9.19 1.48
C LEU A 123 5.91 7.83 2.16
N ASP A 124 5.70 6.77 1.39
CA ASP A 124 5.81 5.39 1.86
C ASP A 124 6.84 4.66 1.00
N ARG A 125 7.92 4.23 1.64
CA ARG A 125 9.07 3.63 0.94
C ARG A 125 8.66 2.30 0.34
N ILE A 126 9.00 2.06 -0.93
CA ILE A 126 8.84 0.76 -1.56
C ILE A 126 9.91 -0.18 -1.03
N VAL A 127 9.47 -1.30 -0.48
CA VAL A 127 10.33 -2.33 0.10
C VAL A 127 9.97 -3.71 -0.44
N GLU A 128 10.93 -4.63 -0.35
CA GLU A 128 10.73 -6.05 -0.65
C GLU A 128 10.87 -6.86 0.63
N ARG A 129 9.97 -7.84 0.82
CA ARG A 129 10.00 -8.76 1.95
C ARG A 129 9.73 -10.18 1.47
N LYS A 130 10.52 -11.15 1.94
CA LYS A 130 10.22 -12.57 1.78
C LYS A 130 9.09 -12.98 2.72
N VAL A 131 8.08 -13.61 2.16
CA VAL A 131 6.87 -14.03 2.87
C VAL A 131 6.57 -15.48 2.53
N ARG A 132 6.07 -16.23 3.50
CA ARG A 132 5.66 -17.63 3.32
C ARG A 132 4.51 -17.72 2.32
N ALA A 133 4.63 -18.67 1.38
CA ALA A 133 3.59 -18.98 0.41
C ALA A 133 2.98 -20.34 0.74
N ILE A 134 1.65 -20.40 0.79
CA ILE A 134 0.85 -21.60 1.11
C ILE A 134 -0.12 -21.83 -0.04
N VAL A 135 -0.13 -23.05 -0.56
CA VAL A 135 -1.10 -23.47 -1.57
C VAL A 135 -2.10 -24.42 -0.92
N ASN A 136 -3.36 -24.04 -0.95
CA ASN A 136 -4.48 -24.80 -0.43
C ASN A 136 -5.19 -25.53 -1.57
N VAL A 137 -5.50 -26.81 -1.34
CA VAL A 137 -6.27 -27.64 -2.27
C VAL A 137 -7.69 -27.78 -1.75
N ASN A 138 -8.65 -27.34 -2.57
CA ASN A 138 -10.08 -27.39 -2.27
C ASN A 138 -10.78 -28.38 -3.21
N GLY A 139 -11.93 -28.92 -2.79
CA GLY A 139 -12.69 -29.91 -3.56
C GLY A 139 -12.22 -31.35 -3.32
N ALA A 140 -12.65 -32.27 -4.18
CA ALA A 140 -12.31 -33.67 -4.08
C ALA A 140 -11.79 -34.20 -5.43
N PRO A 141 -10.85 -35.16 -5.42
CA PRO A 141 -10.42 -35.88 -6.62
C PRO A 141 -11.50 -36.85 -7.12
N ALA A 142 -11.24 -37.57 -8.19
CA ALA A 142 -12.13 -38.59 -8.71
C ALA A 142 -12.40 -39.71 -7.67
N PRO A 143 -13.54 -40.40 -7.74
CA PRO A 143 -13.83 -41.53 -6.84
C PRO A 143 -12.72 -42.57 -6.86
N GLY A 144 -12.30 -43.02 -5.68
CA GLY A 144 -11.21 -44.03 -5.53
C GLY A 144 -9.79 -43.49 -5.72
N VAL A 145 -9.67 -42.15 -5.82
CA VAL A 145 -8.38 -41.45 -5.90
C VAL A 145 -8.25 -40.52 -4.72
N ALA A 146 -7.02 -40.29 -4.24
CA ALA A 146 -6.69 -39.32 -3.22
C ALA A 146 -5.48 -38.47 -3.64
N VAL A 147 -5.39 -37.24 -3.12
CA VAL A 147 -4.18 -36.43 -3.23
C VAL A 147 -3.09 -37.09 -2.34
N ALA A 148 -2.05 -37.56 -2.97
CA ALA A 148 -0.92 -38.20 -2.25
C ALA A 148 0.10 -37.17 -1.80
N LYS A 149 0.38 -36.17 -2.65
CA LYS A 149 1.37 -35.14 -2.35
C LYS A 149 1.06 -33.85 -3.13
N VAL A 150 1.26 -32.73 -2.46
CA VAL A 150 1.28 -31.40 -3.07
C VAL A 150 2.70 -30.87 -2.97
N SER A 151 3.32 -30.63 -4.11
CA SER A 151 4.69 -30.11 -4.17
C SER A 151 4.67 -28.73 -4.81
N GLN A 152 5.00 -27.72 -4.06
CA GLN A 152 5.12 -26.33 -4.55
C GLN A 152 6.59 -26.00 -4.87
N ALA A 153 6.82 -25.18 -5.87
CA ALA A 153 8.15 -24.82 -6.34
C ALA A 153 8.98 -24.06 -5.30
N SER A 154 8.32 -23.29 -4.43
CA SER A 154 8.96 -22.58 -3.32
C SER A 154 8.00 -22.46 -2.14
N SER A 155 8.53 -22.46 -0.93
CA SER A 155 7.78 -22.14 0.30
C SER A 155 7.74 -20.66 0.64
N GLU A 156 8.53 -19.84 -0.07
CA GLU A 156 8.62 -18.41 0.12
C GLU A 156 8.56 -17.69 -1.22
N VAL A 157 7.99 -16.49 -1.20
CA VAL A 157 7.92 -15.56 -2.32
C VAL A 157 8.28 -14.15 -1.85
N VAL A 158 8.62 -13.28 -2.80
CA VAL A 158 8.90 -11.88 -2.49
C VAL A 158 7.61 -11.07 -2.65
N VAL A 159 7.31 -10.24 -1.68
CA VAL A 159 6.24 -9.24 -1.74
C VAL A 159 6.89 -7.86 -1.78
N GLU A 160 6.55 -7.07 -2.80
CA GLU A 160 7.04 -5.71 -3.02
C GLU A 160 5.88 -4.72 -2.96
N GLY A 161 6.10 -3.60 -2.33
CA GLY A 161 5.13 -2.52 -2.23
C GLY A 161 5.51 -1.47 -1.20
N PRO A 162 4.61 -0.52 -0.90
CA PRO A 162 4.79 0.42 0.19
C PRO A 162 5.03 -0.32 1.51
N GLU A 163 5.94 0.20 2.32
CA GLU A 163 6.36 -0.43 3.58
C GLU A 163 5.17 -0.67 4.53
N SER A 164 4.23 0.26 4.58
CA SER A 164 2.99 0.09 5.36
C SER A 164 2.18 -1.11 4.90
N ALA A 165 1.95 -1.25 3.59
CA ALA A 165 1.19 -2.37 3.02
C ALA A 165 1.95 -3.70 3.14
N VAL A 166 3.27 -3.72 2.89
CA VAL A 166 4.10 -4.92 3.03
C VAL A 166 4.13 -5.42 4.48
N ASN A 167 4.10 -4.52 5.46
CA ASN A 167 4.05 -4.89 6.88
C ASN A 167 2.72 -5.51 7.31
N GLU A 168 1.62 -5.19 6.64
CA GLU A 168 0.32 -5.81 6.87
C GLU A 168 0.24 -7.26 6.33
N VAL A 169 1.10 -7.62 5.36
CA VAL A 169 1.07 -8.99 4.79
C VAL A 169 1.54 -9.99 5.83
N ASP A 170 0.70 -10.95 6.18
CA ASP A 170 1.04 -12.09 7.04
C ASP A 170 1.61 -13.24 6.19
N ARG A 171 0.91 -13.62 5.14
CA ARG A 171 1.28 -14.72 4.23
C ARG A 171 0.74 -14.51 2.82
N VAL A 172 1.25 -15.32 1.91
CA VAL A 172 0.75 -15.41 0.52
C VAL A 172 0.04 -16.73 0.34
N ILE A 173 -1.14 -16.70 -0.25
CA ILE A 173 -1.96 -17.89 -0.49
C ILE A 173 -2.24 -18.11 -1.97
N GLY A 174 -2.37 -19.38 -2.34
CA GLY A 174 -2.89 -19.81 -3.62
C GLY A 174 -3.92 -20.91 -3.44
N TYR A 175 -4.88 -21.05 -4.35
CA TYR A 175 -5.90 -22.09 -4.27
C TYR A 175 -5.91 -22.95 -5.52
N ILE A 176 -6.05 -24.26 -5.31
CA ILE A 176 -6.27 -25.26 -6.36
C ILE A 176 -7.63 -25.88 -6.15
N GLY A 177 -8.48 -25.83 -7.16
CA GLY A 177 -9.80 -26.47 -7.14
C GLY A 177 -9.75 -27.87 -7.79
N LEU A 178 -10.06 -28.91 -7.04
CA LEU A 178 -10.29 -30.25 -7.58
C LEU A 178 -11.76 -30.37 -7.99
N THR A 179 -11.98 -30.91 -9.19
CA THR A 179 -13.29 -30.94 -9.84
C THR A 179 -14.09 -32.24 -9.68
N GLY A 180 -13.59 -33.21 -8.91
CA GLY A 180 -14.16 -34.55 -8.82
C GLY A 180 -13.80 -35.48 -9.99
N LYS A 181 -13.06 -34.97 -10.98
CA LYS A 181 -12.61 -35.71 -12.17
C LYS A 181 -11.11 -35.92 -12.24
N ASN A 182 -10.38 -35.31 -11.32
CA ASN A 182 -8.92 -35.39 -11.27
C ASN A 182 -8.52 -36.80 -10.79
N ASP A 183 -7.98 -37.60 -11.67
CA ASP A 183 -7.65 -39.02 -11.43
C ASP A 183 -6.16 -39.37 -11.64
N SER A 184 -5.36 -38.44 -12.08
CA SER A 184 -3.95 -38.59 -12.40
C SER A 184 -3.13 -37.38 -11.94
N ASP A 185 -1.82 -37.54 -11.85
CA ASP A 185 -0.88 -36.47 -11.52
C ASP A 185 -0.99 -35.32 -12.54
N PHE A 186 -0.86 -34.09 -12.05
CA PHE A 186 -0.86 -32.92 -12.91
C PHE A 186 -0.07 -31.75 -12.30
N ASP A 187 0.42 -30.89 -13.19
CA ASP A 187 1.06 -29.62 -12.85
C ASP A 187 0.11 -28.46 -13.14
N ILE A 188 0.11 -27.49 -12.25
CA ILE A 188 -0.73 -26.30 -12.41
C ILE A 188 0.02 -25.04 -11.97
N GLN A 189 -0.24 -23.92 -12.65
CA GLN A 189 0.17 -22.60 -12.21
C GLN A 189 -0.92 -21.97 -11.35
N VAL A 190 -0.61 -21.71 -10.11
CA VAL A 190 -1.52 -21.15 -9.12
C VAL A 190 -1.25 -19.67 -8.95
N PRO A 191 -2.24 -18.78 -9.17
CA PRO A 191 -2.10 -17.39 -8.86
C PRO A 191 -1.95 -17.20 -7.34
N LEU A 192 -1.08 -16.26 -6.97
CA LEU A 192 -0.75 -15.97 -5.58
C LEU A 192 -1.34 -14.64 -5.15
N THR A 193 -1.92 -14.61 -3.95
CA THR A 193 -2.52 -13.42 -3.33
C THR A 193 -1.92 -13.20 -1.95
N ALA A 194 -1.48 -11.97 -1.67
CA ALA A 194 -1.01 -11.59 -0.36
C ALA A 194 -2.21 -11.31 0.57
N ILE A 195 -2.18 -11.86 1.78
CA ILE A 195 -3.24 -11.67 2.78
C ILE A 195 -2.65 -11.24 4.13
N ASN A 196 -3.45 -10.52 4.91
CA ASN A 196 -3.14 -10.15 6.29
C ASN A 196 -3.50 -11.27 7.28
N ALA A 197 -3.30 -11.02 8.57
CA ALA A 197 -3.59 -11.99 9.64
C ALA A 197 -5.07 -12.38 9.71
N GLU A 198 -5.99 -11.48 9.33
CA GLU A 198 -7.43 -11.73 9.28
C GLU A 198 -7.87 -12.45 8.00
N GLY A 199 -6.96 -12.77 7.09
CA GLY A 199 -7.24 -13.46 5.83
C GLY A 199 -7.80 -12.55 4.73
N ARG A 200 -7.75 -11.23 4.89
CA ARG A 200 -8.15 -10.25 3.87
C ARG A 200 -6.99 -9.95 2.93
N GLU A 201 -7.30 -9.80 1.65
CA GLU A 201 -6.32 -9.40 0.64
C GLU A 201 -5.70 -8.04 0.97
N VAL A 202 -4.36 -7.98 0.93
CA VAL A 202 -3.62 -6.74 1.07
C VAL A 202 -3.42 -6.17 -0.33
N GLN A 203 -4.04 -5.04 -0.57
CA GLN A 203 -3.88 -4.30 -1.82
C GLN A 203 -2.56 -3.55 -1.84
N GLU A 204 -2.19 -3.03 -3.03
CA GLU A 204 -1.00 -2.19 -3.22
C GLU A 204 0.34 -2.91 -3.07
N VAL A 205 0.32 -4.24 -2.97
CA VAL A 205 1.51 -5.08 -2.98
C VAL A 205 1.56 -5.96 -4.23
N VAL A 206 2.75 -6.24 -4.70
CA VAL A 206 3.01 -7.12 -5.84
C VAL A 206 3.72 -8.37 -5.34
N VAL A 207 3.15 -9.54 -5.63
CA VAL A 207 3.77 -10.83 -5.32
C VAL A 207 4.67 -11.28 -6.47
N LYS A 208 5.92 -11.59 -6.19
CA LYS A 208 6.93 -12.06 -7.16
C LYS A 208 7.44 -13.46 -6.79
N PRO A 209 7.20 -14.46 -7.63
CA PRO A 209 6.39 -14.46 -8.84
C PRO A 209 4.89 -14.37 -8.54
N SER A 210 4.09 -13.83 -9.46
CA SER A 210 2.63 -13.71 -9.31
C SER A 210 1.89 -15.05 -9.40
N LYS A 211 2.56 -16.09 -9.92
CA LYS A 211 2.04 -17.46 -10.02
C LYS A 211 3.11 -18.44 -9.58
N MET A 212 2.69 -19.54 -8.97
CA MET A 212 3.57 -20.62 -8.54
C MET A 212 3.23 -21.91 -9.26
N TYR A 213 4.26 -22.64 -9.67
CA TYR A 213 4.09 -24.01 -10.18
C TYR A 213 3.88 -24.96 -9.02
N VAL A 214 2.85 -25.78 -9.12
CA VAL A 214 2.48 -26.77 -8.12
C VAL A 214 2.22 -28.10 -8.83
N THR A 215 2.87 -29.15 -8.36
CA THR A 215 2.66 -30.54 -8.79
C THR A 215 1.74 -31.23 -7.80
N ILE A 216 0.65 -31.79 -8.29
CA ILE A 216 -0.27 -32.62 -7.53
C ILE A 216 -0.04 -34.08 -7.94
N GLN A 217 0.36 -34.90 -6.98
CA GLN A 217 0.47 -36.36 -7.15
C GLN A 217 -0.78 -37.05 -6.61
N MET A 218 -1.36 -37.91 -7.41
CA MET A 218 -2.55 -38.66 -7.08
C MET A 218 -2.23 -40.12 -6.76
N ALA A 219 -2.93 -40.71 -5.80
CA ALA A 219 -2.85 -42.13 -5.46
C ALA A 219 -4.19 -42.81 -5.68
N ARG A 220 -4.17 -43.97 -6.29
CA ARG A 220 -5.35 -44.80 -6.56
C ARG A 220 -5.40 -46.01 -5.61
N GLY A 221 -6.63 -46.50 -5.37
CA GLY A 221 -6.84 -47.68 -4.52
C GLY A 221 -6.65 -47.43 -3.04
N LEU A 222 -6.65 -46.17 -2.62
CA LEU A 222 -6.58 -45.80 -1.22
C LEU A 222 -7.96 -45.71 -0.60
N MET A 223 -8.07 -46.25 0.62
CA MET A 223 -9.23 -46.02 1.47
C MET A 223 -9.14 -44.65 2.12
N LYS A 224 -10.30 -44.08 2.44
CA LYS A 224 -10.43 -42.78 3.08
C LYS A 224 -11.06 -42.92 4.46
N LYS A 225 -10.60 -42.12 5.42
CA LYS A 225 -11.14 -42.05 6.78
C LYS A 225 -11.05 -40.62 7.30
N ILE A 226 -12.09 -40.19 8.00
CA ILE A 226 -12.07 -38.89 8.69
C ILE A 226 -11.49 -39.12 10.09
N VAL A 227 -10.45 -38.42 10.45
CA VAL A 227 -9.78 -38.48 11.74
C VAL A 227 -9.78 -37.13 12.45
N THR A 228 -9.62 -37.11 13.76
CA THR A 228 -9.50 -35.88 14.56
C THR A 228 -8.06 -35.41 14.57
N VAL A 229 -7.86 -34.12 14.53
CA VAL A 229 -6.54 -33.52 14.69
C VAL A 229 -6.38 -33.01 16.13
N GLN A 230 -5.25 -33.34 16.74
CA GLN A 230 -4.88 -32.91 18.08
C GLN A 230 -3.56 -32.15 18.06
N ALA A 231 -3.55 -30.99 18.73
CA ALA A 231 -2.35 -30.16 18.84
C ALA A 231 -1.35 -30.79 19.83
N SER A 232 -0.08 -30.86 19.42
CA SER A 232 1.04 -31.26 20.29
C SER A 232 1.69 -30.02 20.87
N ILE A 233 1.44 -29.71 22.15
CA ILE A 233 1.89 -28.50 22.82
C ILE A 233 3.14 -28.80 23.67
N ALA A 234 4.15 -27.94 23.61
CA ALA A 234 5.31 -28.00 24.49
C ALA A 234 4.97 -27.34 25.86
N ASP A 235 5.58 -27.87 26.91
CA ASP A 235 5.44 -27.29 28.27
C ASP A 235 6.59 -26.30 28.52
N ASP A 236 6.64 -25.23 27.73
CA ASP A 236 7.69 -24.21 27.77
C ASP A 236 7.11 -22.79 27.94
N LEU A 237 5.90 -22.67 28.49
CA LEU A 237 5.24 -21.41 28.75
C LEU A 237 5.97 -20.60 29.82
N GLY A 238 6.12 -19.30 29.60
CA GLY A 238 6.80 -18.38 30.52
C GLY A 238 6.12 -18.30 31.90
N LYS A 239 6.94 -18.11 32.95
CA LYS A 239 6.45 -17.89 34.32
C LYS A 239 5.56 -16.63 34.37
N GLY A 240 4.33 -16.78 34.83
CA GLY A 240 3.34 -15.67 34.87
C GLY A 240 2.15 -15.85 33.91
N TYR A 241 2.20 -16.88 33.06
CA TYR A 241 1.11 -17.21 32.16
C TYR A 241 0.58 -18.61 32.43
N GLU A 242 -0.65 -18.86 32.02
CA GLU A 242 -1.33 -20.13 32.14
C GLU A 242 -1.90 -20.53 30.77
N PHE A 243 -1.60 -21.76 30.36
CA PHE A 243 -2.20 -22.35 29.17
C PHE A 243 -3.59 -22.86 29.49
N VAL A 244 -4.61 -22.27 28.87
CA VAL A 244 -6.01 -22.59 29.10
C VAL A 244 -6.47 -23.74 28.18
N GLY A 245 -5.93 -23.80 26.98
CA GLY A 245 -6.27 -24.82 25.99
C GLY A 245 -5.88 -24.42 24.58
N SER A 246 -6.16 -25.33 23.64
CA SER A 246 -5.97 -25.09 22.20
C SER A 246 -7.19 -25.54 21.42
N LYS A 247 -7.47 -24.88 20.30
CA LYS A 247 -8.47 -25.28 19.32
C LYS A 247 -7.79 -25.43 17.97
N VAL A 248 -8.04 -26.56 17.29
CA VAL A 248 -7.47 -26.83 15.97
C VAL A 248 -8.53 -26.59 14.90
N ASP A 249 -8.16 -25.91 13.83
CA ASP A 249 -9.02 -25.67 12.68
C ASP A 249 -8.31 -26.07 11.37
N PRO A 250 -8.86 -27.04 10.62
CA PRO A 250 -10.06 -27.86 10.92
C PRO A 250 -9.81 -28.92 12.01
N LEU A 251 -10.78 -29.15 12.88
CA LEU A 251 -10.71 -30.18 13.93
C LEU A 251 -10.67 -31.61 13.37
N LYS A 252 -11.29 -31.83 12.20
CA LYS A 252 -11.38 -33.13 11.52
C LYS A 252 -10.87 -32.98 10.09
N ILE A 253 -10.08 -33.95 9.64
CA ILE A 253 -9.54 -34.01 8.29
C ILE A 253 -9.74 -35.41 7.70
N GLU A 254 -9.86 -35.45 6.38
CA GLU A 254 -9.86 -36.71 5.63
C GLU A 254 -8.44 -37.15 5.38
N ILE A 255 -8.11 -38.37 5.79
CA ILE A 255 -6.86 -39.08 5.47
C ILE A 255 -7.12 -40.12 4.39
N ALA A 256 -6.12 -40.38 3.56
CA ALA A 256 -6.13 -41.44 2.58
C ALA A 256 -4.90 -42.37 2.78
N GLY A 257 -5.05 -43.65 2.56
CA GLY A 257 -3.97 -44.60 2.70
C GLY A 257 -4.43 -46.04 2.40
N ASN A 258 -3.50 -46.98 2.46
CA ASN A 258 -3.91 -48.36 2.38
C ASN A 258 -4.69 -48.80 3.63
N GLU A 259 -5.50 -49.86 3.51
CA GLU A 259 -6.39 -50.30 4.58
C GLU A 259 -5.68 -50.50 5.93
N LYS A 260 -4.46 -51.09 5.92
CA LYS A 260 -3.67 -51.30 7.11
C LYS A 260 -3.21 -50.01 7.79
N ALA A 261 -2.74 -49.04 7.02
CA ALA A 261 -2.30 -47.76 7.53
C ALA A 261 -3.46 -46.94 8.10
N ILE A 262 -4.60 -46.89 7.39
CA ILE A 262 -5.81 -46.14 7.81
C ILE A 262 -6.41 -46.73 9.08
N SER A 263 -6.45 -48.06 9.20
CA SER A 263 -7.02 -48.73 10.38
C SER A 263 -6.23 -48.44 11.66
N ALA A 264 -4.95 -48.14 11.54
CA ALA A 264 -4.07 -47.82 12.67
C ALA A 264 -4.14 -46.37 13.15
N VAL A 265 -4.82 -45.47 12.40
CA VAL A 265 -4.84 -44.01 12.70
C VAL A 265 -6.27 -43.53 13.03
N ASP A 266 -6.48 -43.14 14.29
CA ASP A 266 -7.73 -42.53 14.75
C ASP A 266 -7.57 -41.00 15.00
N THR A 267 -6.33 -40.59 15.26
CA THR A 267 -6.00 -39.19 15.56
C THR A 267 -4.68 -38.81 14.89
N LEU A 268 -4.59 -37.64 14.31
CA LEU A 268 -3.34 -37.06 13.83
C LEU A 268 -2.85 -35.97 14.77
N MET A 269 -1.55 -35.94 15.02
CA MET A 269 -0.91 -34.92 15.84
C MET A 269 -0.28 -33.85 14.95
N THR A 270 -0.24 -32.63 15.47
CA THR A 270 0.60 -31.59 14.87
C THR A 270 2.07 -31.80 15.25
N GLU A 271 2.98 -31.15 14.51
CA GLU A 271 4.32 -30.88 15.04
C GLU A 271 4.23 -30.20 16.39
N LYS A 272 5.28 -30.34 17.21
CA LYS A 272 5.32 -29.78 18.57
C LYS A 272 5.34 -28.27 18.55
N ILE A 273 4.36 -27.65 19.17
CA ILE A 273 4.17 -26.19 19.22
C ILE A 273 4.82 -25.65 20.50
N SER A 274 5.83 -24.80 20.36
CA SER A 274 6.44 -24.10 21.50
C SER A 274 5.55 -22.97 21.98
N LEU A 275 5.38 -22.84 23.28
CA LEU A 275 4.71 -21.72 23.94
C LEU A 275 5.69 -20.65 24.43
N ALA A 276 6.99 -20.79 24.14
CA ALA A 276 8.00 -19.83 24.55
C ALA A 276 7.69 -18.43 23.95
N GLY A 277 7.61 -17.41 24.84
CA GLY A 277 7.32 -16.04 24.44
C GLY A 277 5.84 -15.72 24.13
N VAL A 278 4.93 -16.67 24.31
CA VAL A 278 3.49 -16.45 24.14
C VAL A 278 2.95 -15.77 25.42
N THR A 279 2.32 -14.59 25.25
CA THR A 279 1.79 -13.78 26.36
C THR A 279 0.27 -13.63 26.33
N GLY A 280 -0.40 -14.15 25.30
CA GLY A 280 -1.85 -14.08 25.12
C GLY A 280 -2.33 -15.02 24.03
N ASN A 281 -3.60 -14.92 23.68
CA ASN A 281 -4.19 -15.75 22.64
C ASN A 281 -3.45 -15.52 21.31
N THR A 282 -3.05 -16.63 20.65
CA THR A 282 -2.22 -16.57 19.44
C THR A 282 -2.58 -17.71 18.50
N ASP A 283 -2.61 -17.45 17.20
CA ASP A 283 -2.82 -18.43 16.17
C ASP A 283 -1.48 -18.89 15.60
N ARG A 284 -1.34 -20.21 15.42
CA ARG A 284 -0.14 -20.83 14.84
C ARG A 284 -0.53 -21.78 13.72
N THR A 285 0.01 -21.53 12.53
CA THR A 285 -0.07 -22.53 11.44
C THR A 285 1.03 -23.55 11.64
N VAL A 286 0.67 -24.82 11.74
CA VAL A 286 1.58 -25.92 12.05
C VAL A 286 1.32 -27.09 11.12
N LYS A 287 2.36 -27.87 10.86
CA LYS A 287 2.27 -29.08 10.04
C LYS A 287 1.73 -30.25 10.86
N LEU A 288 1.08 -31.17 10.14
CA LEU A 288 0.65 -32.45 10.67
C LEU A 288 1.79 -33.44 10.59
N VAL A 289 1.95 -34.25 11.63
CA VAL A 289 2.85 -35.41 11.62
C VAL A 289 2.11 -36.57 10.97
N LEU A 290 2.49 -36.92 9.75
CA LEU A 290 1.86 -37.99 8.99
C LEU A 290 2.58 -39.30 9.20
N PRO A 291 1.87 -40.36 9.66
CA PRO A 291 2.41 -41.75 9.67
C PRO A 291 2.71 -42.23 8.25
N GLU A 292 3.60 -43.21 8.13
CA GLU A 292 3.96 -43.82 6.86
C GLU A 292 2.72 -44.42 6.17
N GLY A 293 2.57 -44.13 4.88
CA GLY A 293 1.43 -44.63 4.08
C GLY A 293 0.12 -43.87 4.26
N ILE A 294 0.13 -42.77 5.02
CA ILE A 294 -1.00 -41.83 5.15
C ILE A 294 -0.74 -40.57 4.32
N ALA A 295 -1.73 -40.20 3.57
CA ALA A 295 -1.79 -38.94 2.79
C ALA A 295 -2.97 -38.07 3.26
N VAL A 296 -2.78 -36.75 3.21
CA VAL A 296 -3.81 -35.73 3.47
C VAL A 296 -3.77 -34.69 2.36
N THR A 297 -4.90 -34.04 2.10
CA THR A 297 -5.00 -33.00 1.08
C THR A 297 -4.22 -31.74 1.50
N ASN A 298 -4.39 -31.34 2.77
CA ASN A 298 -3.68 -30.19 3.34
C ASN A 298 -2.84 -30.66 4.54
N GLN A 299 -1.54 -30.40 4.51
CA GLN A 299 -0.61 -30.84 5.56
C GLN A 299 -0.48 -29.83 6.70
N GLU A 300 -1.15 -28.70 6.62
CA GLU A 300 -1.08 -27.63 7.61
C GLU A 300 -2.47 -27.34 8.19
N VAL A 301 -2.48 -27.03 9.48
CA VAL A 301 -3.68 -26.66 10.23
C VAL A 301 -3.39 -25.42 11.08
N VAL A 302 -4.42 -24.65 11.40
CA VAL A 302 -4.31 -23.52 12.31
C VAL A 302 -4.64 -24.01 13.73
N VAL A 303 -3.78 -23.67 14.68
CA VAL A 303 -3.98 -23.95 16.09
C VAL A 303 -4.12 -22.64 16.84
N HIS A 304 -5.32 -22.41 17.38
CA HIS A 304 -5.63 -21.29 18.26
C HIS A 304 -5.19 -21.62 19.68
N LEU A 305 -4.17 -20.95 20.19
CA LEU A 305 -3.64 -21.12 21.54
C LEU A 305 -4.35 -20.12 22.47
N LEU A 306 -4.90 -20.63 23.56
CA LEU A 306 -5.57 -19.83 24.58
C LEU A 306 -4.68 -19.72 25.81
N VAL A 307 -4.11 -18.54 26.03
CA VAL A 307 -3.20 -18.25 27.14
C VAL A 307 -3.72 -17.06 27.93
N LYS A 308 -3.68 -17.16 29.26
CA LYS A 308 -4.06 -16.12 30.20
C LYS A 308 -2.90 -15.74 31.10
N GLU A 309 -2.88 -14.49 31.52
CA GLU A 309 -1.99 -14.05 32.59
C GLU A 309 -2.46 -14.63 33.93
N LYS A 310 -1.54 -15.21 34.74
CA LYS A 310 -1.86 -15.68 36.07
C LYS A 310 -2.18 -14.48 36.94
N LYS A 311 -3.35 -14.50 37.59
CA LYS A 311 -3.65 -13.49 38.63
C LYS A 311 -2.57 -13.62 39.72
N LYS A 312 -1.91 -12.50 40.03
CA LYS A 312 -1.11 -12.38 41.23
C LYS A 312 -2.10 -12.41 42.42
N ASP A 313 -2.03 -13.47 43.21
CA ASP A 313 -2.59 -13.48 44.55
C ASP A 313 -1.79 -12.54 45.46
#